data_7b8b9cd2eaa2465c7dae3897ab51d529
#
_entry.id   7b8b9cd2eaa2465c7dae3897ab51d529
#
_cell.length_a   1.000
_cell.length_b   1.000
_cell.length_c   1.000
_cell.angle_alpha   90.00
_cell.angle_beta   90.00
_cell.angle_gamma   90.00
#
_symmetry.space_group_name_H-M   'P 1'
#
loop_
_entity.id
_entity.type
_entity.pdbx_description
1 polymer ?
#
loop_
_entity_poly.entity_id
_entity_poly.type
_entity_poly.pdbx_seq_one_letter_code
_entity_poly.pdbx_strand_id
1 'polypeptide(L)'
;HNADPVGETAWLQSVADDPASKGMPNAIIAYANLSDPKVEGVLERHAEHANWRGIRHMLNWSDDKPNFRFAEAGDLMSDPQWLAGFKLLAKFNGSFEVQIWPWQLQEAAKLANDIPEVQIVLGHTAMPIGRSPGELREWRKGLEALGTAPNISAKISALGMLDQQWTTESIAPFVLDAIDILGVDRCMFASNFPVDSLFSDYETLWKAYD
;
A
#
# COMPACT_ATOMS: atom_id res chain seq x y z
N HIS A 1 -12.92 -11.27 4.09
CA HIS A 1 -12.93 -9.80 4.04
C HIS A 1 -13.80 -9.29 2.91
N ASN A 2 -13.73 -9.83 1.69
CA ASN A 2 -14.55 -9.35 0.58
C ASN A 2 -16.06 -9.60 0.76
N ALA A 3 -16.44 -10.63 1.53
CA ALA A 3 -17.84 -10.94 1.80
C ALA A 3 -18.46 -10.03 2.87
N ASP A 4 -17.67 -9.62 3.86
CA ASP A 4 -18.04 -8.68 4.92
C ASP A 4 -16.82 -7.83 5.33
N PRO A 5 -16.51 -6.78 4.56
CA PRO A 5 -15.33 -5.96 4.84
C PRO A 5 -15.44 -5.20 6.16
N VAL A 6 -16.64 -4.77 6.56
CA VAL A 6 -16.86 -4.05 7.83
C VAL A 6 -16.76 -4.99 9.02
N GLY A 7 -17.22 -6.24 8.89
CA GLY A 7 -17.06 -7.25 9.92
C GLY A 7 -15.61 -7.54 10.29
N GLU A 8 -14.69 -7.52 9.32
CA GLU A 8 -13.26 -7.64 9.60
C GLU A 8 -12.74 -6.44 10.42
N THR A 9 -13.13 -5.21 10.07
CA THR A 9 -12.76 -4.01 10.82
C THR A 9 -13.31 -4.04 12.24
N ALA A 10 -14.58 -4.44 12.42
CA ALA A 10 -15.20 -4.58 13.72
C ALA A 10 -14.47 -5.62 14.59
N TRP A 11 -14.09 -6.75 14.01
CA TRP A 11 -13.30 -7.77 14.71
C TRP A 11 -11.93 -7.24 15.13
N LEU A 12 -11.18 -6.60 14.24
CA LEU A 12 -9.88 -6.00 14.56
C LEU A 12 -9.99 -4.91 15.63
N GLN A 13 -11.07 -4.10 15.59
CA GLN A 13 -11.34 -3.12 16.64
C GLN A 13 -11.61 -3.81 17.98
N SER A 14 -12.39 -4.88 18.00
CA SER A 14 -12.64 -5.64 19.24
C SER A 14 -11.37 -6.24 19.83
N VAL A 15 -10.41 -6.66 18.99
CA VAL A 15 -9.08 -7.09 19.45
C VAL A 15 -8.32 -5.92 20.06
N ALA A 16 -8.33 -4.75 19.43
CA ALA A 16 -7.65 -3.57 19.94
C ALA A 16 -8.24 -3.07 21.28
N ASP A 17 -9.55 -3.24 21.46
CA ASP A 17 -10.27 -2.85 22.67
C ASP A 17 -10.05 -3.81 23.85
N ASP A 18 -9.56 -5.02 23.59
CA ASP A 18 -9.18 -5.96 24.65
C ASP A 18 -7.91 -5.44 25.39
N PRO A 19 -7.96 -5.25 26.71
CA PRO A 19 -6.80 -4.79 27.48
C PRO A 19 -5.55 -5.65 27.31
N ALA A 20 -5.68 -6.93 27.00
CA ALA A 20 -4.56 -7.82 26.76
C ALA A 20 -3.78 -7.48 25.50
N SER A 21 -4.42 -6.84 24.50
CA SER A 21 -3.80 -6.41 23.25
C SER A 21 -2.95 -5.15 23.40
N LYS A 22 -3.07 -4.42 24.53
CA LYS A 22 -2.42 -3.12 24.76
C LYS A 22 -2.75 -2.09 23.67
N GLY A 23 -3.98 -2.12 23.13
CA GLY A 23 -4.44 -1.23 22.08
C GLY A 23 -4.03 -1.61 20.65
N MET A 24 -3.50 -2.82 20.46
CA MET A 24 -3.12 -3.30 19.12
C MET A 24 -4.23 -4.16 18.47
N PRO A 25 -4.49 -3.95 17.17
CA PRO A 25 -3.87 -2.99 16.25
C PRO A 25 -4.36 -1.56 16.49
N ASN A 26 -3.44 -0.60 16.57
CA ASN A 26 -3.78 0.82 16.76
C ASN A 26 -4.09 1.57 15.44
N ALA A 27 -3.91 0.92 14.31
CA ALA A 27 -4.33 1.39 12.99
C ALA A 27 -4.85 0.21 12.15
N ILE A 28 -6.01 0.37 11.55
CA ILE A 28 -6.67 -0.64 10.73
C ILE A 28 -6.81 -0.09 9.32
N ILE A 29 -6.21 -0.77 8.35
CA ILE A 29 -6.43 -0.53 6.93
C ILE A 29 -7.32 -1.66 6.43
N ALA A 30 -8.52 -1.28 6.01
CA ALA A 30 -9.58 -2.19 5.63
C ALA A 30 -9.66 -2.40 4.10
N TYR A 31 -10.68 -3.10 3.64
CA TYR A 31 -11.01 -3.25 2.22
C TYR A 31 -12.36 -2.62 1.92
N ALA A 32 -12.47 -1.93 0.79
CA ALA A 32 -13.75 -1.57 0.17
C ALA A 32 -13.60 -1.61 -1.36
N ASN A 33 -14.63 -2.04 -2.07
CA ASN A 33 -14.67 -1.90 -3.51
C ASN A 33 -15.07 -0.46 -3.87
N LEU A 34 -14.10 0.35 -4.27
CA LEU A 34 -14.32 1.76 -4.59
C LEU A 34 -15.16 1.98 -5.85
N SER A 35 -15.32 0.94 -6.69
CA SER A 35 -16.24 0.98 -7.84
C SER A 35 -17.69 0.65 -7.48
N ASP A 36 -17.99 0.24 -6.23
CA ASP A 36 -19.37 -0.03 -5.83
C ASP A 36 -20.15 1.27 -5.65
N PRO A 37 -21.32 1.47 -6.31
CA PRO A 37 -22.16 2.65 -6.10
C PRO A 37 -22.60 2.87 -4.65
N LYS A 38 -22.51 1.85 -3.80
CA LYS A 38 -22.86 1.89 -2.39
C LYS A 38 -21.65 2.05 -1.46
N VAL A 39 -20.46 2.29 -2.02
CA VAL A 39 -19.21 2.33 -1.24
C VAL A 39 -19.22 3.39 -0.15
N GLU A 40 -19.93 4.51 -0.34
CA GLU A 40 -20.03 5.56 0.68
C GLU A 40 -20.57 5.02 2.02
N GLY A 41 -21.64 4.22 1.99
CA GLY A 41 -22.17 3.60 3.21
C GLY A 41 -21.27 2.49 3.80
N VAL A 42 -20.36 1.92 3.01
CA VAL A 42 -19.33 1.00 3.53
C VAL A 42 -18.24 1.79 4.24
N LEU A 43 -17.76 2.88 3.65
CA LEU A 43 -16.74 3.76 4.25
C LEU A 43 -17.24 4.41 5.53
N GLU A 44 -18.51 4.84 5.56
CA GLU A 44 -19.15 5.40 6.77
C GLU A 44 -19.10 4.40 7.94
N ARG A 45 -19.49 3.13 7.69
CA ARG A 45 -19.44 2.08 8.72
C ARG A 45 -18.00 1.73 9.14
N HIS A 46 -17.03 1.79 8.24
CA HIS A 46 -15.62 1.64 8.61
C HIS A 46 -15.16 2.78 9.53
N ALA A 47 -15.57 4.02 9.24
CA ALA A 47 -15.19 5.20 9.98
C ALA A 47 -15.80 5.27 11.41
N GLU A 48 -16.82 4.45 11.72
CA GLU A 48 -17.35 4.28 13.09
C GLU A 48 -16.32 3.62 14.03
N HIS A 49 -15.32 2.92 13.48
CA HIS A 49 -14.30 2.23 14.27
C HIS A 49 -13.10 3.14 14.56
N ALA A 50 -12.79 3.35 15.82
CA ALA A 50 -11.81 4.35 16.30
C ALA A 50 -10.39 4.15 15.69
N ASN A 51 -10.00 2.91 15.40
CA ASN A 51 -8.67 2.59 14.87
C ASN A 51 -8.64 2.47 13.33
N TRP A 52 -9.76 2.64 12.63
CA TRP A 52 -9.74 2.66 11.17
C TRP A 52 -8.97 3.89 10.65
N ARG A 53 -8.15 3.69 9.61
CA ARG A 53 -7.31 4.74 9.00
C ARG A 53 -7.42 4.80 7.50
N GLY A 54 -8.06 3.81 6.86
CA GLY A 54 -8.18 3.85 5.41
C GLY A 54 -8.45 2.49 4.77
N ILE A 55 -8.31 2.48 3.47
CA ILE A 55 -8.61 1.34 2.59
C ILE A 55 -7.35 0.92 1.85
N ARG A 56 -7.15 -0.40 1.70
CA ARG A 56 -6.14 -0.99 0.81
C ARG A 56 -6.80 -1.66 -0.37
N HIS A 57 -6.24 -1.43 -1.55
CA HIS A 57 -6.60 -2.15 -2.75
C HIS A 57 -5.35 -2.56 -3.54
N MET A 58 -5.30 -3.83 -3.94
CA MET A 58 -4.25 -4.34 -4.82
C MET A 58 -4.61 -4.03 -6.26
N LEU A 59 -3.96 -3.04 -6.86
CA LEU A 59 -4.20 -2.60 -8.23
C LEU A 59 -3.14 -3.12 -9.21
N ASN A 60 -2.35 -4.11 -8.78
CA ASN A 60 -1.33 -4.72 -9.64
C ASN A 60 -1.93 -5.25 -10.94
N TRP A 61 -1.44 -4.75 -12.07
CA TRP A 61 -1.90 -5.16 -13.39
C TRP A 61 -0.76 -5.20 -14.41
N SER A 62 -0.86 -6.15 -15.35
CA SER A 62 0.00 -6.23 -16.53
C SER A 62 -0.80 -6.70 -17.72
N ASP A 63 -0.74 -5.98 -18.84
CA ASP A 63 -1.41 -6.36 -20.07
C ASP A 63 -0.81 -7.63 -20.69
N ASP A 64 0.52 -7.75 -20.60
CA ASP A 64 1.28 -8.84 -21.24
C ASP A 64 1.44 -10.09 -20.36
N LYS A 65 1.28 -9.97 -19.02
CA LYS A 65 1.56 -11.03 -18.06
C LYS A 65 0.33 -11.33 -17.20
N PRO A 66 -0.53 -12.29 -17.57
CA PRO A 66 -1.77 -12.59 -16.82
C PRO A 66 -1.54 -12.94 -15.34
N ASN A 67 -0.43 -13.59 -15.00
CA ASN A 67 -0.08 -13.94 -13.62
C ASN A 67 0.29 -12.72 -12.75
N PHE A 68 0.39 -11.53 -13.34
CA PHE A 68 0.64 -10.27 -12.67
C PHE A 68 -0.61 -9.39 -12.58
N ARG A 69 -1.80 -9.99 -12.72
CA ARG A 69 -3.11 -9.32 -12.59
C ARG A 69 -3.74 -9.69 -11.28
N PHE A 70 -3.74 -8.76 -10.32
CA PHE A 70 -4.39 -8.94 -9.02
C PHE A 70 -5.67 -8.10 -8.90
N ALA A 71 -5.77 -7.03 -9.69
CA ALA A 71 -6.96 -6.22 -9.81
C ALA A 71 -7.99 -6.84 -10.77
N GLU A 72 -9.21 -6.36 -10.72
CA GLU A 72 -10.30 -6.75 -11.62
C GLU A 72 -10.13 -6.15 -13.02
N ALA A 73 -9.46 -4.99 -13.12
CA ALA A 73 -9.19 -4.27 -14.38
C ALA A 73 -7.86 -3.50 -14.28
N GLY A 74 -7.28 -3.18 -15.43
CA GLY A 74 -6.00 -2.48 -15.51
C GLY A 74 -6.09 -0.97 -15.44
N ASP A 75 -7.27 -0.39 -15.60
CA ASP A 75 -7.53 1.04 -15.74
C ASP A 75 -8.24 1.67 -14.53
N LEU A 76 -8.29 0.96 -13.39
CA LEU A 76 -9.02 1.42 -12.20
C LEU A 76 -8.60 2.82 -11.73
N MET A 77 -7.30 3.15 -11.76
CA MET A 77 -6.81 4.48 -11.37
C MET A 77 -7.25 5.62 -12.32
N SER A 78 -7.87 5.28 -13.44
CA SER A 78 -8.47 6.23 -14.39
C SER A 78 -9.98 6.00 -14.64
N ASP A 79 -10.55 4.94 -14.04
CA ASP A 79 -11.99 4.65 -14.15
C ASP A 79 -12.82 5.70 -13.38
N PRO A 80 -13.81 6.36 -14.02
CA PRO A 80 -14.58 7.43 -13.38
C PRO A 80 -15.37 6.98 -12.15
N GLN A 81 -15.86 5.73 -12.12
CA GLN A 81 -16.66 5.23 -11.00
C GLN A 81 -15.74 4.90 -9.82
N TRP A 82 -14.61 4.26 -10.07
CA TRP A 82 -13.60 4.03 -9.05
C TRP A 82 -13.06 5.33 -8.46
N LEU A 83 -12.76 6.33 -9.31
CA LEU A 83 -12.31 7.66 -8.89
C LEU A 83 -13.35 8.40 -8.04
N ALA A 84 -14.64 8.22 -8.34
CA ALA A 84 -15.70 8.77 -7.50
C ALA A 84 -15.67 8.18 -6.07
N GLY A 85 -15.51 6.86 -5.95
CA GLY A 85 -15.36 6.19 -4.66
C GLY A 85 -14.05 6.55 -3.95
N PHE A 86 -12.94 6.68 -4.69
CA PHE A 86 -11.64 7.08 -4.15
C PHE A 86 -11.70 8.47 -3.48
N LYS A 87 -12.34 9.44 -4.10
CA LYS A 87 -12.52 10.80 -3.55
C LYS A 87 -13.30 10.81 -2.23
N LEU A 88 -14.21 9.85 -2.03
CA LEU A 88 -14.97 9.75 -0.79
C LEU A 88 -14.07 9.49 0.44
N LEU A 89 -12.87 8.93 0.26
CA LEU A 89 -11.94 8.73 1.37
C LEU A 89 -11.60 10.04 2.09
N ALA A 90 -11.48 11.15 1.36
CA ALA A 90 -11.24 12.46 1.97
C ALA A 90 -12.37 12.89 2.92
N LYS A 91 -13.63 12.56 2.59
CA LYS A 91 -14.80 12.86 3.43
C LYS A 91 -14.69 12.22 4.82
N PHE A 92 -14.10 11.01 4.87
CA PHE A 92 -13.96 10.22 6.09
C PHE A 92 -12.55 10.30 6.71
N ASN A 93 -11.68 11.20 6.20
CA ASN A 93 -10.27 11.30 6.61
C ASN A 93 -9.53 9.96 6.51
N GLY A 94 -9.90 9.16 5.51
CA GLY A 94 -9.28 7.86 5.23
C GLY A 94 -8.13 7.97 4.24
N SER A 95 -7.05 7.23 4.49
CA SER A 95 -5.97 7.05 3.53
C SER A 95 -6.28 5.93 2.54
N PHE A 96 -5.56 5.92 1.42
CA PHE A 96 -5.58 4.84 0.45
C PHE A 96 -4.23 4.14 0.37
N GLU A 97 -4.16 2.87 0.78
CA GLU A 97 -2.96 2.06 0.60
C GLU A 97 -3.01 1.36 -0.76
N VAL A 98 -2.16 1.80 -1.69
CA VAL A 98 -2.07 1.25 -3.04
C VAL A 98 -0.96 0.21 -3.14
N GLN A 99 -1.28 -0.95 -3.69
CA GLN A 99 -0.29 -1.94 -4.11
C GLN A 99 -0.32 -2.07 -5.63
N ILE A 100 0.81 -1.78 -6.26
CA ILE A 100 0.99 -1.73 -7.71
C ILE A 100 2.35 -2.31 -8.13
N TRP A 101 2.52 -2.54 -9.43
CA TRP A 101 3.82 -2.84 -10.01
C TRP A 101 4.61 -1.58 -10.36
N PRO A 102 5.95 -1.67 -10.54
CA PRO A 102 6.80 -0.52 -10.88
C PRO A 102 6.35 0.26 -12.12
N TRP A 103 5.83 -0.43 -13.14
CA TRP A 103 5.37 0.21 -14.38
C TRP A 103 4.06 0.98 -14.24
N GLN A 104 3.34 0.85 -13.12
CA GLN A 104 2.12 1.61 -12.82
C GLN A 104 2.41 2.88 -12.00
N LEU A 105 3.66 3.14 -11.60
CA LEU A 105 4.03 4.29 -10.76
C LEU A 105 3.68 5.64 -11.39
N GLN A 106 3.78 5.78 -12.72
CA GLN A 106 3.42 7.02 -13.42
C GLN A 106 1.92 7.30 -13.32
N GLU A 107 1.09 6.28 -13.43
CA GLU A 107 -0.35 6.39 -13.28
C GLU A 107 -0.73 6.75 -11.84
N ALA A 108 -0.09 6.11 -10.85
CA ALA A 108 -0.26 6.45 -9.44
C ALA A 108 0.19 7.89 -9.12
N ALA A 109 1.27 8.38 -9.76
CA ALA A 109 1.71 9.76 -9.65
C ALA A 109 0.67 10.75 -10.19
N LYS A 110 0.05 10.41 -11.32
CA LYS A 110 -1.04 11.21 -11.87
C LYS A 110 -2.24 11.23 -10.92
N LEU A 111 -2.68 10.08 -10.41
CA LEU A 111 -3.78 9.98 -9.43
C LEU A 111 -3.52 10.86 -8.20
N ALA A 112 -2.30 10.78 -7.63
CA ALA A 112 -1.92 11.54 -6.45
C ALA A 112 -1.94 13.06 -6.67
N ASN A 113 -1.46 13.52 -7.83
CA ASN A 113 -1.46 14.94 -8.17
C ASN A 113 -2.86 15.46 -8.53
N ASP A 114 -3.71 14.64 -9.16
CA ASP A 114 -5.06 15.02 -9.54
C ASP A 114 -6.03 15.08 -8.33
N ILE A 115 -5.75 14.32 -7.27
CA ILE A 115 -6.63 14.21 -6.07
C ILE A 115 -5.76 14.33 -4.80
N PRO A 116 -5.19 15.52 -4.54
CA PRO A 116 -4.25 15.73 -3.44
C PRO A 116 -4.89 15.68 -2.04
N GLU A 117 -6.21 15.73 -1.95
CA GLU A 117 -6.96 15.65 -0.69
C GLU A 117 -7.00 14.25 -0.07
N VAL A 118 -6.64 13.20 -0.81
CA VAL A 118 -6.56 11.82 -0.29
C VAL A 118 -5.11 11.47 -0.04
N GLN A 119 -4.76 11.13 1.21
CA GLN A 119 -3.44 10.59 1.52
C GLN A 119 -3.28 9.21 0.90
N ILE A 120 -2.22 9.01 0.11
CA ILE A 120 -1.89 7.73 -0.52
C ILE A 120 -0.66 7.13 0.14
N VAL A 121 -0.73 5.85 0.50
CA VAL A 121 0.37 5.07 1.04
C VAL A 121 0.79 4.02 0.01
N LEU A 122 1.98 4.17 -0.57
CA LEU A 122 2.52 3.19 -1.51
C LEU A 122 2.95 1.93 -0.76
N GLY A 123 2.29 0.81 -1.01
CA GLY A 123 2.65 -0.49 -0.45
C GLY A 123 3.94 -1.05 -1.08
N HIS A 124 4.83 -1.59 -0.23
CA HIS A 124 6.00 -2.36 -0.65
C HIS A 124 6.93 -1.65 -1.65
N THR A 125 7.01 -0.32 -1.60
CA THR A 125 7.78 0.50 -2.55
C THR A 125 7.51 0.16 -4.03
N ALA A 126 6.24 -0.15 -4.36
CA ALA A 126 5.77 -0.62 -5.67
C ALA A 126 6.40 -1.95 -6.13
N MET A 127 6.83 -2.81 -5.21
CA MET A 127 7.28 -4.18 -5.49
C MET A 127 8.30 -4.26 -6.65
N PRO A 128 9.56 -3.80 -6.48
CA PRO A 128 10.57 -3.80 -7.55
C PRO A 128 11.04 -5.23 -7.89
N ILE A 129 10.24 -5.94 -8.70
CA ILE A 129 10.49 -7.34 -9.10
C ILE A 129 11.62 -7.51 -10.12
N GLY A 130 11.88 -6.49 -10.92
CA GLY A 130 13.00 -6.46 -11.85
C GLY A 130 14.26 -5.95 -11.18
N ARG A 131 15.38 -6.65 -11.40
CA ARG A 131 16.68 -6.36 -10.77
C ARG A 131 17.76 -5.93 -11.79
N SER A 132 17.43 -5.89 -13.08
CA SER A 132 18.36 -5.36 -14.08
C SER A 132 18.58 -3.86 -13.92
N PRO A 133 19.73 -3.31 -14.33
CA PRO A 133 19.98 -1.88 -14.25
C PRO A 133 18.95 -1.01 -14.97
N GLY A 134 18.32 -1.53 -16.03
CA GLY A 134 17.24 -0.85 -16.75
C GLY A 134 15.97 -0.77 -15.92
N GLU A 135 15.52 -1.90 -15.37
CA GLU A 135 14.31 -1.98 -14.53
C GLU A 135 14.44 -1.14 -13.26
N LEU A 136 15.62 -1.13 -12.63
CA LEU A 136 15.87 -0.28 -11.47
C LEU A 136 15.82 1.21 -11.81
N ARG A 137 16.32 1.62 -12.98
CA ARG A 137 16.19 3.03 -13.42
C ARG A 137 14.74 3.43 -13.65
N GLU A 138 13.93 2.57 -14.27
CA GLU A 138 12.51 2.86 -14.49
C GLU A 138 11.72 2.89 -13.16
N TRP A 139 12.03 2.00 -12.23
CA TRP A 139 11.44 2.02 -10.89
C TRP A 139 11.78 3.33 -10.14
N ARG A 140 13.05 3.76 -10.13
CA ARG A 140 13.47 5.03 -9.52
C ARG A 140 12.76 6.22 -10.14
N LYS A 141 12.74 6.30 -11.47
CA LYS A 141 12.03 7.34 -12.21
C LYS A 141 10.54 7.39 -11.88
N GLY A 142 9.93 6.22 -11.68
CA GLY A 142 8.54 6.12 -11.24
C GLY A 142 8.34 6.65 -9.81
N LEU A 143 9.25 6.32 -8.88
CA LEU A 143 9.23 6.87 -7.52
C LEU A 143 9.47 8.38 -7.50
N GLU A 144 10.40 8.91 -8.32
CA GLU A 144 10.64 10.35 -8.48
C GLU A 144 9.37 11.07 -8.93
N ALA A 145 8.67 10.52 -9.94
CA ALA A 145 7.41 11.10 -10.40
C ALA A 145 6.34 11.08 -9.30
N LEU A 146 6.19 9.96 -8.59
CA LEU A 146 5.25 9.82 -7.47
C LEU A 146 5.61 10.77 -6.32
N GLY A 147 6.91 10.92 -6.04
CA GLY A 147 7.44 11.78 -4.98
C GLY A 147 7.18 13.27 -5.16
N THR A 148 6.76 13.71 -6.37
CA THR A 148 6.35 15.11 -6.62
C THR A 148 5.04 15.46 -5.93
N ALA A 149 4.17 14.48 -5.67
CA ALA A 149 2.90 14.67 -4.99
C ALA A 149 3.11 14.79 -3.46
N PRO A 150 2.51 15.79 -2.78
CA PRO A 150 2.71 16.01 -1.34
C PRO A 150 1.97 15.00 -0.46
N ASN A 151 0.95 14.34 -1.01
CA ASN A 151 0.06 13.40 -0.33
C ASN A 151 0.51 11.93 -0.44
N ILE A 152 1.83 11.69 -0.65
CA ILE A 152 2.40 10.34 -0.75
C ILE A 152 3.24 10.02 0.48
N SER A 153 3.04 8.81 1.00
CA SER A 153 3.97 8.10 1.87
C SER A 153 4.22 6.70 1.32
N ALA A 154 5.28 6.03 1.76
CA ALA A 154 5.62 4.69 1.30
C ALA A 154 5.93 3.74 2.46
N LYS A 155 5.49 2.48 2.33
CA LYS A 155 5.91 1.37 3.18
C LYS A 155 7.08 0.65 2.54
N ILE A 156 8.23 0.65 3.20
CA ILE A 156 9.42 -0.14 2.86
C ILE A 156 9.22 -1.52 3.48
N SER A 157 8.90 -2.52 2.65
CA SER A 157 8.54 -3.87 3.11
C SER A 157 8.49 -4.86 1.95
N ALA A 158 8.28 -6.14 2.25
CA ALA A 158 8.12 -7.23 1.28
C ALA A 158 9.32 -7.44 0.34
N LEU A 159 10.50 -6.96 0.70
CA LEU A 159 11.70 -7.10 -0.13
C LEU A 159 12.17 -8.56 -0.20
N GLY A 160 11.88 -9.36 0.85
CA GLY A 160 12.13 -10.79 0.90
C GLY A 160 11.23 -11.60 -0.03
N MET A 161 10.01 -11.16 -0.32
CA MET A 161 9.15 -11.82 -1.32
C MET A 161 9.76 -11.80 -2.74
N LEU A 162 10.55 -10.77 -3.02
CA LEU A 162 11.12 -10.53 -4.35
C LEU A 162 12.51 -11.11 -4.50
N ASP A 163 13.15 -11.47 -3.39
CA ASP A 163 14.45 -12.11 -3.31
C ASP A 163 14.46 -13.03 -2.08
N GLN A 164 14.11 -14.30 -2.28
CA GLN A 164 13.96 -15.27 -1.19
C GLN A 164 15.28 -15.60 -0.46
N GLN A 165 16.41 -15.20 -1.01
CA GLN A 165 17.75 -15.36 -0.42
C GLN A 165 18.35 -13.98 -0.06
N TRP A 166 17.49 -13.02 0.25
CA TRP A 166 17.91 -11.66 0.55
C TRP A 166 18.93 -11.57 1.69
N THR A 167 19.79 -10.58 1.61
CA THR A 167 20.68 -10.13 2.67
C THR A 167 20.49 -8.64 2.88
N THR A 168 21.00 -8.10 3.97
CA THR A 168 20.97 -6.64 4.20
C THR A 168 21.54 -5.87 3.01
N GLU A 169 22.67 -6.35 2.45
CA GLU A 169 23.33 -5.73 1.30
C GLU A 169 22.47 -5.79 0.02
N SER A 170 21.70 -6.87 -0.16
CA SER A 170 20.87 -7.04 -1.38
C SER A 170 19.61 -6.17 -1.34
N ILE A 171 19.08 -5.85 -0.17
CA ILE A 171 17.89 -5.01 -0.01
C ILE A 171 18.22 -3.53 0.22
N ALA A 172 19.40 -3.21 0.77
CA ALA A 172 19.80 -1.85 1.10
C ALA A 172 19.63 -0.85 -0.05
N PRO A 173 19.97 -1.15 -1.32
CA PRO A 173 19.74 -0.20 -2.42
C PRO A 173 18.28 0.23 -2.60
N PHE A 174 17.33 -0.69 -2.39
CA PHE A 174 15.89 -0.38 -2.51
C PHE A 174 15.39 0.46 -1.35
N VAL A 175 15.89 0.18 -0.14
CA VAL A 175 15.59 0.94 1.06
C VAL A 175 16.11 2.37 0.94
N LEU A 176 17.41 2.51 0.62
CA LEU A 176 18.07 3.80 0.56
C LEU A 176 17.54 4.67 -0.60
N ASP A 177 17.35 4.09 -1.79
CA ASP A 177 16.75 4.81 -2.93
C ASP A 177 15.34 5.33 -2.61
N ALA A 178 14.50 4.51 -1.95
CA ALA A 178 13.16 4.96 -1.59
C ALA A 178 13.20 6.13 -0.60
N ILE A 179 14.09 6.09 0.40
CA ILE A 179 14.28 7.16 1.39
C ILE A 179 14.86 8.41 0.73
N ASP A 180 15.87 8.27 -0.13
CA ASP A 180 16.51 9.40 -0.81
C ASP A 180 15.54 10.13 -1.75
N ILE A 181 14.70 9.36 -2.46
CA ILE A 181 13.74 9.92 -3.44
C ILE A 181 12.53 10.55 -2.75
N LEU A 182 11.93 9.84 -1.80
CA LEU A 182 10.68 10.28 -1.17
C LEU A 182 10.91 11.18 0.04
N GLY A 183 12.05 11.07 0.70
CA GLY A 183 12.36 11.72 1.97
C GLY A 183 11.99 10.88 3.19
N VAL A 184 12.79 10.97 4.25
CA VAL A 184 12.65 10.17 5.48
C VAL A 184 11.28 10.33 6.13
N ASP A 185 10.70 11.52 6.11
CA ASP A 185 9.40 11.83 6.74
C ASP A 185 8.20 11.17 6.02
N ARG A 186 8.41 10.67 4.81
CA ARG A 186 7.38 9.99 4.00
C ARG A 186 7.58 8.49 3.90
N CYS A 187 8.61 7.93 4.54
CA CYS A 187 8.92 6.51 4.53
C CYS A 187 8.64 5.87 5.88
N MET A 188 8.09 4.68 5.86
CA MET A 188 7.88 3.86 7.07
C MET A 188 8.29 2.42 6.81
N PHE A 189 9.00 1.81 7.74
CA PHE A 189 9.28 0.39 7.69
C PHE A 189 8.06 -0.44 8.05
N ALA A 190 7.90 -1.58 7.38
CA ALA A 190 6.86 -2.54 7.70
C ALA A 190 7.37 -3.98 7.47
N SER A 191 6.84 -4.92 8.22
CA SER A 191 7.33 -6.30 8.21
C SER A 191 6.77 -7.16 7.06
N ASN A 192 5.59 -6.84 6.54
CA ASN A 192 4.81 -7.72 5.66
C ASN A 192 4.49 -9.09 6.30
N PHE A 193 4.54 -9.22 7.64
CA PHE A 193 4.17 -10.45 8.33
C PHE A 193 2.64 -10.60 8.39
N PRO A 194 2.14 -11.85 8.26
CA PRO A 194 2.88 -13.11 8.27
C PRO A 194 3.48 -13.56 6.93
N VAL A 195 3.28 -12.86 5.81
CA VAL A 195 3.73 -13.33 4.48
C VAL A 195 5.25 -13.52 4.45
N ASP A 196 6.02 -12.55 4.92
CA ASP A 196 7.49 -12.63 4.90
C ASP A 196 8.07 -13.65 5.89
N SER A 197 7.26 -14.28 6.76
CA SER A 197 7.70 -15.42 7.57
C SER A 197 8.13 -16.64 6.74
N LEU A 198 7.76 -16.66 5.45
CA LEU A 198 8.23 -17.67 4.49
C LEU A 198 9.69 -17.46 4.07
N PHE A 199 10.25 -16.28 4.28
CA PHE A 199 11.56 -15.87 3.75
C PHE A 199 12.52 -15.41 4.83
N SER A 200 12.03 -15.11 6.05
CA SER A 200 12.84 -14.67 7.19
C SER A 200 12.02 -14.72 8.48
N ASP A 201 12.69 -14.70 9.62
CA ASP A 201 12.04 -14.40 10.89
C ASP A 201 11.92 -12.89 11.13
N TYR A 202 11.02 -12.53 12.05
CA TYR A 202 10.69 -11.13 12.35
C TYR A 202 11.88 -10.33 12.89
N GLU A 203 12.70 -10.95 13.74
CA GLU A 203 13.85 -10.30 14.36
C GLU A 203 14.95 -10.00 13.34
N THR A 204 15.23 -10.96 12.44
CA THR A 204 16.21 -10.81 11.35
C THR A 204 15.84 -9.66 10.43
N LEU A 205 14.54 -9.54 10.06
CA LEU A 205 14.08 -8.46 9.22
C LEU A 205 14.30 -7.08 9.86
N TRP A 206 13.93 -6.93 11.15
CA TRP A 206 14.07 -5.64 11.83
C TRP A 206 15.53 -5.27 12.09
N LYS A 207 16.40 -6.25 12.36
CA LYS A 207 17.85 -6.01 12.44
C LYS A 207 18.48 -5.57 11.13
N ALA A 208 17.90 -5.96 9.99
CA ALA A 208 18.39 -5.54 8.69
C ALA A 208 17.98 -4.09 8.35
N TYR A 209 16.97 -3.54 9.02
CA TYR A 209 16.56 -2.15 8.89
C TYR A 209 17.29 -1.18 9.85
N ASP A 210 17.95 -1.71 10.90
CA ASP A 210 18.81 -0.95 11.83
C ASP A 210 20.15 -0.58 11.16
#